data_773df6455593edf4452d2b36a32513d7
#
_entry.id   773df6455593edf4452d2b36a32513d7
#
_cell.length_a   1.000
_cell.length_b   1.000
_cell.length_c   1.000
_cell.angle_alpha   90.00
_cell.angle_beta   90.00
_cell.angle_gamma   90.00
#
_symmetry.space_group_name_H-M   'P 1'
#
loop_
_entity.id
_entity.type
_entity.pdbx_description
1 polymer ?
#
loop_
_entity_poly.entity_id
_entity_poly.type
_entity_poly.pdbx_seq_one_letter_code
_entity_poly.pdbx_strand_id
1 'polypeptide(L)'
;MDKKTVRCVVIIALAVLLVEQIFFLICGFGLPAQYGDTFMGELKSKYERLKETPGQRIVLAGGSGVAFDCDSEMIDEIFPSYEVVNFGMYAGLGTKAVMDLFEAYIREGDIVILSPEQSEQTLSDYFNGEYMWQAADGAFGM
;
A
#
# COMPACT_ATOMS: atom_id res chain seq x y z
N MET A 1 -34.65 28.03 14.90
CA MET A 1 -34.95 26.77 14.18
C MET A 1 -35.78 25.92 15.11
N ASP A 2 -36.92 25.44 14.67
CA ASP A 2 -37.77 24.63 15.55
C ASP A 2 -37.20 23.21 15.74
N LYS A 3 -37.68 22.51 16.78
CA LYS A 3 -37.20 21.15 17.10
C LYS A 3 -37.46 20.13 15.98
N LYS A 4 -38.50 20.34 15.18
CA LYS A 4 -38.83 19.50 14.02
C LYS A 4 -37.80 19.66 12.89
N THR A 5 -37.46 20.91 12.56
CA THR A 5 -36.44 21.22 11.55
C THR A 5 -35.07 20.66 11.94
N VAL A 6 -34.66 20.82 13.21
CA VAL A 6 -33.40 20.24 13.71
C VAL A 6 -33.40 18.73 13.55
N ARG A 7 -34.48 18.05 13.96
CA ARG A 7 -34.60 16.61 13.83
C ARG A 7 -34.54 16.13 12.37
N CYS A 8 -35.21 16.84 11.44
CA CYS A 8 -35.13 16.52 10.02
C CYS A 8 -33.70 16.67 9.49
N VAL A 9 -33.02 17.76 9.82
CA VAL A 9 -31.62 17.98 9.38
C VAL A 9 -30.70 16.88 9.89
N VAL A 10 -30.82 16.51 11.18
CA VAL A 10 -30.02 15.43 11.76
C VAL A 10 -30.28 14.08 11.07
N ILE A 11 -31.55 13.76 10.81
CA ILE A 11 -31.89 12.51 10.09
C ILE A 11 -31.30 12.49 8.69
N ILE A 12 -31.40 13.58 7.95
CA ILE A 12 -30.82 13.70 6.60
C ILE A 12 -29.29 13.55 6.67
N ALA A 13 -28.63 14.24 7.59
CA ALA A 13 -27.18 14.13 7.76
C ALA A 13 -26.75 12.68 8.07
N LEU A 14 -27.45 12.01 8.99
CA LEU A 14 -27.18 10.61 9.30
C LEU A 14 -27.44 9.67 8.11
N ALA A 15 -28.49 9.94 7.33
CA ALA A 15 -28.79 9.15 6.14
C ALA A 15 -27.69 9.29 5.07
N VAL A 16 -27.20 10.51 4.84
CA VAL A 16 -26.07 10.76 3.92
C VAL A 16 -24.82 10.02 4.36
N LEU A 17 -24.44 10.14 5.63
CA LEU A 17 -23.29 9.44 6.18
C LEU A 17 -23.43 7.90 6.05
N LEU A 18 -24.63 7.36 6.27
CA LEU A 18 -24.89 5.94 6.11
C LEU A 18 -24.74 5.48 4.65
N VAL A 19 -25.23 6.26 3.72
CA VAL A 19 -25.09 5.94 2.27
C VAL A 19 -23.63 5.93 1.85
N GLU A 20 -22.85 6.90 2.29
CA GLU A 20 -21.40 6.91 2.03
C GLU A 20 -20.69 5.68 2.59
N GLN A 21 -20.98 5.29 3.83
CA GLN A 21 -20.38 4.09 4.45
C GLN A 21 -20.77 2.81 3.72
N ILE A 22 -22.06 2.66 3.36
CA ILE A 22 -22.55 1.49 2.62
C ILE A 22 -21.87 1.43 1.25
N PHE A 23 -21.79 2.56 0.55
CA PHE A 23 -21.10 2.64 -0.74
C PHE A 23 -19.63 2.22 -0.62
N PHE A 24 -18.92 2.74 0.38
CA PHE A 24 -17.54 2.38 0.67
C PHE A 24 -17.37 0.87 0.93
N LEU A 25 -18.25 0.28 1.74
CA LEU A 25 -18.22 -1.15 2.02
C LEU A 25 -18.50 -2.00 0.76
N ILE A 26 -19.44 -1.57 -0.07
CA ILE A 26 -19.74 -2.28 -1.34
C ILE A 26 -18.54 -2.20 -2.28
N CYS A 27 -17.93 -1.02 -2.44
CA CYS A 27 -16.78 -0.86 -3.32
C CYS A 27 -15.53 -1.59 -2.81
N GLY A 28 -15.30 -1.58 -1.48
CA GLY A 28 -14.12 -2.19 -0.90
C GLY A 28 -14.19 -3.71 -0.71
N PHE A 29 -15.38 -4.26 -0.49
CA PHE A 29 -15.55 -5.68 -0.13
C PHE A 29 -16.54 -6.45 -0.99
N GLY A 30 -17.46 -5.75 -1.67
CA GLY A 30 -18.53 -6.36 -2.44
C GLY A 30 -18.25 -6.48 -3.93
N LEU A 31 -17.35 -5.68 -4.47
CA LEU A 31 -16.94 -5.74 -5.86
C LEU A 31 -15.64 -6.54 -6.01
N PRO A 32 -15.47 -7.26 -7.14
CA PRO A 32 -14.19 -7.90 -7.44
C PRO A 32 -13.11 -6.84 -7.61
N ALA A 33 -11.88 -7.17 -7.19
CA ALA A 33 -10.72 -6.32 -7.37
C ALA A 33 -10.53 -5.96 -8.85
N GLN A 34 -10.38 -4.68 -9.13
CA GLN A 34 -10.20 -4.18 -10.50
C GLN A 34 -8.72 -4.11 -10.90
N TYR A 35 -7.86 -3.90 -9.91
CA TYR A 35 -6.42 -3.72 -10.12
C TYR A 35 -5.60 -4.93 -9.67
N GLY A 36 -6.25 -5.98 -9.11
CA GLY A 36 -5.59 -7.13 -8.50
C GLY A 36 -4.60 -7.87 -9.41
N ASP A 37 -4.88 -7.89 -10.73
CA ASP A 37 -4.01 -8.52 -11.74
C ASP A 37 -3.10 -7.51 -12.44
N THR A 38 -2.93 -6.32 -11.89
CA THR A 38 -2.09 -5.25 -12.43
C THR A 38 -0.99 -4.89 -11.44
N PHE A 39 0.08 -4.22 -11.94
CA PHE A 39 1.13 -3.67 -11.08
C PHE A 39 0.59 -2.78 -9.94
N MET A 40 -0.51 -2.08 -10.17
CA MET A 40 -1.13 -1.23 -9.15
C MET A 40 -1.67 -2.02 -7.96
N GLY A 41 -2.18 -3.26 -8.18
CA GLY A 41 -2.76 -4.13 -7.16
C GLY A 41 -1.80 -5.14 -6.52
N GLU A 42 -0.49 -5.04 -6.76
CA GLU A 42 0.51 -5.99 -6.23
C GLU A 42 0.77 -5.89 -4.72
N LEU A 43 0.19 -4.92 -4.03
CA LEU A 43 0.44 -4.70 -2.60
C LEU A 43 0.24 -5.98 -1.78
N LYS A 44 -0.83 -6.72 -2.02
CA LYS A 44 -1.13 -7.95 -1.30
C LYS A 44 -0.03 -9.00 -1.47
N SER A 45 0.36 -9.28 -2.69
CA SER A 45 1.40 -10.29 -2.99
C SER A 45 2.76 -9.90 -2.41
N LYS A 46 3.10 -8.61 -2.44
CA LYS A 46 4.33 -8.09 -1.84
C LYS A 46 4.33 -8.20 -0.31
N TYR A 47 3.19 -7.96 0.31
CA TYR A 47 3.02 -8.18 1.76
C TYR A 47 3.13 -9.65 2.14
N GLU A 48 2.46 -10.54 1.43
CA GLU A 48 2.54 -11.97 1.66
C GLU A 48 4.00 -12.43 1.55
N ARG A 49 4.71 -12.05 0.49
CA ARG A 49 6.12 -12.35 0.32
C ARG A 49 6.97 -11.79 1.49
N LEU A 50 6.75 -10.55 1.90
CA LEU A 50 7.48 -9.94 3.02
C LEU A 50 7.23 -10.67 4.34
N LYS A 51 6.01 -11.16 4.60
CA LYS A 51 5.67 -11.90 5.81
C LYS A 51 6.24 -13.31 5.81
N GLU A 52 6.13 -13.99 4.68
CA GLU A 52 6.39 -15.43 4.56
C GLU A 52 7.86 -15.76 4.29
N THR A 53 8.63 -14.83 3.72
CA THR A 53 10.06 -15.05 3.46
C THR A 53 10.81 -15.27 4.79
N PRO A 54 11.41 -16.45 4.99
CA PRO A 54 12.12 -16.79 6.22
C PRO A 54 13.54 -16.20 6.25
N GLY A 55 14.21 -16.29 7.38
CA GLY A 55 15.61 -15.91 7.51
C GLY A 55 15.87 -14.42 7.49
N GLN A 56 17.10 -14.03 7.18
CA GLN A 56 17.52 -12.64 7.00
C GLN A 56 17.19 -12.19 5.57
N ARG A 57 16.73 -10.98 5.42
CA ARG A 57 16.23 -10.48 4.14
C ARG A 57 16.92 -9.20 3.73
N ILE A 58 17.05 -9.01 2.41
CA ILE A 58 17.32 -7.71 1.79
C ILE A 58 15.99 -7.22 1.23
N VAL A 59 15.41 -6.19 1.85
CA VAL A 59 14.14 -5.59 1.41
C VAL A 59 14.45 -4.40 0.53
N LEU A 60 14.12 -4.51 -0.75
CA LEU A 60 14.25 -3.42 -1.71
C LEU A 60 12.96 -2.62 -1.69
N ALA A 61 13.02 -1.35 -1.32
CA ALA A 61 11.86 -0.49 -1.23
C ALA A 61 12.02 0.76 -2.11
N GLY A 62 10.99 1.10 -2.85
CA GLY A 62 11.02 2.25 -3.74
C GLY A 62 9.83 2.28 -4.69
N GLY A 63 9.97 3.02 -5.77
CA GLY A 63 8.95 3.14 -6.80
C GLY A 63 9.05 2.05 -7.88
N SER A 64 8.53 2.36 -9.07
CA SER A 64 8.50 1.44 -10.22
C SER A 64 9.90 1.04 -10.71
N GLY A 65 10.91 1.89 -10.56
CA GLY A 65 12.30 1.55 -10.85
C GLY A 65 12.79 0.38 -10.00
N VAL A 66 12.44 0.32 -8.71
CA VAL A 66 12.76 -0.85 -7.88
C VAL A 66 11.97 -2.06 -8.33
N ALA A 67 10.69 -1.88 -8.65
CA ALA A 67 9.83 -3.00 -9.03
C ALA A 67 10.29 -3.72 -10.31
N PHE A 68 10.78 -2.97 -11.30
CA PHE A 68 11.07 -3.50 -12.64
C PHE A 68 12.55 -3.56 -13.00
N ASP A 69 13.39 -2.68 -12.43
CA ASP A 69 14.79 -2.55 -12.84
C ASP A 69 15.75 -3.27 -11.87
N CYS A 70 15.27 -3.69 -10.68
CA CYS A 70 16.07 -4.45 -9.73
C CYS A 70 15.95 -5.95 -10.00
N ASP A 71 17.05 -6.56 -10.41
CA ASP A 71 17.17 -8.00 -10.57
C ASP A 71 17.39 -8.67 -9.20
N SER A 72 16.30 -9.19 -8.62
CA SER A 72 16.32 -9.83 -7.31
C SER A 72 17.14 -11.14 -7.31
N GLU A 73 17.14 -11.88 -8.44
CA GLU A 73 17.88 -13.14 -8.55
C GLU A 73 19.39 -12.88 -8.53
N MET A 74 19.84 -11.84 -9.26
CA MET A 74 21.25 -11.44 -9.24
C MET A 74 21.70 -11.03 -7.83
N ILE A 75 20.85 -10.35 -7.07
CA ILE A 75 21.18 -9.93 -5.70
C ILE A 75 21.25 -11.16 -4.78
N ASP A 76 20.31 -12.12 -4.91
CA ASP A 76 20.32 -13.39 -4.16
C ASP A 76 21.61 -14.20 -4.44
N GLU A 77 22.08 -14.23 -5.69
CA GLU A 77 23.34 -14.90 -6.05
C GLU A 77 24.56 -14.24 -5.39
N ILE A 78 24.57 -12.92 -5.28
CA ILE A 78 25.70 -12.16 -4.66
C ILE A 78 25.67 -12.29 -3.14
N PHE A 79 24.47 -12.37 -2.54
CA PHE A 79 24.27 -12.40 -1.10
C PHE A 79 23.53 -13.67 -0.63
N PRO A 80 24.10 -14.87 -0.79
CA PRO A 80 23.40 -16.15 -0.58
C PRO A 80 22.97 -16.42 0.87
N SER A 81 23.33 -15.55 1.80
CA SER A 81 22.87 -15.60 3.20
C SER A 81 21.58 -14.83 3.45
N TYR A 82 21.07 -14.16 2.44
CA TYR A 82 19.87 -13.33 2.50
C TYR A 82 18.87 -13.76 1.44
N GLU A 83 17.61 -13.53 1.70
CA GLU A 83 16.53 -13.66 0.73
C GLU A 83 16.08 -12.26 0.28
N VAL A 84 16.02 -12.02 -1.03
CA VAL A 84 15.62 -10.71 -1.53
C VAL A 84 14.09 -10.59 -1.61
N VAL A 85 13.57 -9.53 -1.00
CA VAL A 85 12.16 -9.16 -1.07
C VAL A 85 12.03 -7.83 -1.81
N ASN A 86 11.59 -7.87 -3.06
CA ASN A 86 11.32 -6.67 -3.83
C ASN A 86 9.97 -6.06 -3.42
N PHE A 87 10.02 -4.99 -2.63
CA PHE A 87 8.86 -4.18 -2.23
C PHE A 87 8.78 -2.87 -3.02
N GLY A 88 9.19 -2.89 -4.29
CA GLY A 88 8.98 -1.78 -5.22
C GLY A 88 7.50 -1.62 -5.54
N MET A 89 6.97 -0.42 -5.35
CA MET A 89 5.62 -0.03 -5.70
C MET A 89 5.70 1.07 -6.78
N TYR A 90 4.63 1.71 -7.13
CA TYR A 90 4.72 2.85 -8.03
C TYR A 90 4.95 4.17 -7.28
N ALA A 91 5.81 5.03 -7.85
CA ALA A 91 6.31 6.25 -7.20
C ALA A 91 5.19 7.21 -6.75
N GLY A 92 4.06 7.19 -7.45
CA GLY A 92 2.90 8.03 -7.14
C GLY A 92 2.26 7.78 -5.77
N LEU A 93 2.57 6.66 -5.10
CA LEU A 93 2.18 6.44 -3.70
C LEU A 93 2.91 7.38 -2.74
N GLY A 94 4.11 7.82 -3.10
CA GLY A 94 5.00 8.57 -2.23
C GLY A 94 5.90 7.66 -1.38
N THR A 95 7.15 8.07 -1.19
CA THR A 95 8.16 7.28 -0.48
C THR A 95 7.75 6.98 0.96
N LYS A 96 7.21 7.98 1.67
CA LYS A 96 6.75 7.76 3.04
C LYS A 96 5.64 6.73 3.12
N ALA A 97 4.64 6.79 2.25
CA ALA A 97 3.56 5.82 2.22
C ALA A 97 4.08 4.40 1.97
N VAL A 98 5.02 4.23 1.03
CA VAL A 98 5.66 2.92 0.78
C VAL A 98 6.40 2.43 2.02
N MET A 99 7.13 3.31 2.72
CA MET A 99 7.82 2.95 3.98
C MET A 99 6.84 2.52 5.07
N ASP A 100 5.78 3.28 5.30
CA ASP A 100 4.75 2.99 6.30
C ASP A 100 4.08 1.64 6.04
N LEU A 101 3.94 1.26 4.76
CA LEU A 101 3.35 -0.02 4.36
C LEU A 101 4.18 -1.23 4.79
N PHE A 102 5.51 -1.18 4.75
CA PHE A 102 6.34 -2.34 5.07
C PHE A 102 6.97 -2.30 6.47
N GLU A 103 7.02 -1.14 7.13
CA GLU A 103 7.70 -0.92 8.41
C GLU A 103 7.31 -1.97 9.48
N ALA A 104 6.01 -2.28 9.58
CA ALA A 104 5.49 -3.22 10.58
C ALA A 104 6.02 -4.67 10.42
N TYR A 105 6.62 -5.00 9.27
CA TYR A 105 7.08 -6.35 8.93
C TYR A 105 8.60 -6.47 8.81
N ILE A 106 9.34 -5.38 9.04
CA ILE A 106 10.79 -5.41 9.13
C ILE A 106 11.21 -6.10 10.42
N ARG A 107 12.23 -6.94 10.33
CA ARG A 107 12.74 -7.75 11.44
C ARG A 107 14.18 -7.37 11.76
N GLU A 108 14.62 -7.70 12.97
CA GLU A 108 16.02 -7.57 13.35
C GLU A 108 16.91 -8.43 12.43
N GLY A 109 17.93 -7.82 11.85
CA GLY A 109 18.83 -8.44 10.88
C GLY A 109 18.45 -8.25 9.42
N ASP A 110 17.29 -7.67 9.12
CA ASP A 110 16.96 -7.26 7.75
C ASP A 110 17.81 -6.07 7.30
N ILE A 111 18.15 -6.06 6.02
CA ILE A 111 18.77 -4.92 5.34
C ILE A 111 17.69 -4.26 4.48
N VAL A 112 17.40 -2.98 4.72
CA VAL A 112 16.47 -2.22 3.90
C VAL A 112 17.25 -1.31 2.97
N ILE A 113 17.05 -1.48 1.67
CA ILE A 113 17.58 -0.61 0.62
C ILE A 113 16.45 0.26 0.10
N LEU A 114 16.46 1.54 0.47
CA LEU A 114 15.48 2.51 0.00
C LEU A 114 16.00 3.24 -1.22
N SER A 115 15.30 3.12 -2.34
CA SER A 115 15.61 3.81 -3.59
C SER A 115 14.42 4.67 -4.03
N PRO A 116 14.32 5.91 -3.55
CA PRO A 116 13.27 6.82 -3.99
C PRO A 116 13.54 7.30 -5.42
N GLU A 117 12.54 7.23 -6.29
CA GLU A 117 12.66 7.64 -7.70
C GLU A 117 12.66 9.16 -7.90
N GLN A 118 12.33 9.94 -6.89
CA GLN A 118 12.12 11.38 -7.01
C GLN A 118 12.94 12.15 -5.98
N SER A 119 12.99 13.47 -6.17
CA SER A 119 13.71 14.43 -5.33
C SER A 119 13.27 14.43 -3.86
N GLU A 120 13.97 15.17 -3.01
CA GLU A 120 13.66 15.36 -1.58
C GLU A 120 12.18 15.68 -1.27
N GLN A 121 11.45 16.22 -2.25
CA GLN A 121 10.02 16.52 -2.11
C GLN A 121 9.15 15.28 -1.92
N THR A 122 9.59 14.11 -2.34
CA THR A 122 8.85 12.84 -2.15
C THR A 122 9.12 12.16 -0.83
N LEU A 123 10.11 12.60 -0.09
CA LEU A 123 10.31 12.20 1.31
C LEU A 123 9.37 12.96 2.26
N SER A 124 8.67 13.98 1.77
CA SER A 124 7.64 14.70 2.52
C SER A 124 6.38 13.83 2.69
N ASP A 125 5.42 14.34 3.46
CA ASP A 125 4.12 13.70 3.74
C ASP A 125 3.21 13.61 2.50
N TYR A 126 3.79 13.39 1.30
CA TYR A 126 3.03 13.21 0.09
C TYR A 126 2.20 11.93 0.16
N PHE A 127 0.93 12.07 -0.03
CA PHE A 127 -0.03 10.99 -0.05
C PHE A 127 -1.00 11.19 -1.22
N ASN A 128 -1.16 10.17 -2.04
CA ASN A 128 -2.17 10.14 -3.09
C ASN A 128 -3.22 9.08 -2.77
N GLY A 129 -4.39 9.53 -2.35
CA GLY A 129 -5.49 8.65 -1.94
C GLY A 129 -6.01 7.76 -3.06
N GLU A 130 -5.99 8.23 -4.32
CA GLU A 130 -6.40 7.43 -5.48
C GLU A 130 -5.44 6.26 -5.70
N TYR A 131 -4.14 6.52 -5.69
CA TYR A 131 -3.14 5.47 -5.84
C TYR A 131 -3.14 4.49 -4.67
N MET A 132 -3.35 4.98 -3.46
CA MET A 132 -3.50 4.10 -2.29
C MET A 132 -4.74 3.22 -2.41
N TRP A 133 -5.85 3.75 -2.90
CA TRP A 133 -7.05 2.98 -3.18
C TRP A 133 -6.79 1.85 -4.18
N GLN A 134 -6.09 2.17 -5.28
CA GLN A 134 -5.72 1.18 -6.29
C GLN A 134 -4.81 0.09 -5.73
N ALA A 135 -3.82 0.47 -4.92
CA ALA A 135 -2.89 -0.47 -4.28
C ALA A 135 -3.61 -1.39 -3.28
N ALA A 136 -4.59 -0.86 -2.55
CA ALA A 136 -5.38 -1.60 -1.58
C ALA A 136 -6.52 -2.42 -2.20
N ASP A 137 -6.78 -2.28 -3.51
CA ASP A 137 -7.86 -2.99 -4.19
C ASP A 137 -7.61 -4.50 -4.17
N GLY A 138 -8.55 -5.24 -3.58
CA GLY A 138 -8.38 -6.67 -3.29
C GLY A 138 -7.52 -7.00 -2.05
N ALA A 139 -6.99 -5.99 -1.37
CA ALA A 139 -6.14 -6.12 -0.19
C ALA A 139 -6.84 -5.68 1.11
N PHE A 140 -8.10 -5.31 1.04
CA PHE A 140 -8.89 -4.90 2.21
C PHE A 140 -8.98 -6.03 3.24
N GLY A 141 -8.48 -5.79 4.44
CA GLY A 141 -8.50 -6.77 5.54
C GLY A 141 -7.18 -7.52 5.76
N MET A 142 -6.08 -7.04 5.15
CA MET A 142 -4.72 -7.51 5.48
C MET A 142 -4.29 -7.07 6.87
#